data_2ec14a652dc2de89709caf71c1e604e2
#
_entry.id   2ec14a652dc2de89709caf71c1e604e2
#
_cell.length_a   1.000
_cell.length_b   1.000
_cell.length_c   1.000
_cell.angle_alpha   90.00
_cell.angle_beta   90.00
_cell.angle_gamma   90.00
#
_symmetry.space_group_name_H-M   'P 1'
#
loop_
_entity.id
_entity.type
_entity.pdbx_description
1 polymer ?
#
loop_
_entity_poly.entity_id
_entity_poly.type
_entity_poly.pdbx_seq_one_letter_code
_entity_poly.pdbx_strand_id
1 'polypeptide(L)'
;TIDEIENACRNASVHDFIMTLPNGYQSKVGTLGDNLSAGEKQRIGLARAFLRGSKLILLDEPTSNVDSINEGIILKSLKEQKHDKCIILVSHRESTMAIADRIYRASEGVMYEQN
;
A
#
# COMPACT_ATOMS: atom_id res chain seq x y z
N THR A 1 17.28 -7.74 -6.75
CA THR A 1 17.28 -9.21 -6.87
C THR A 1 15.87 -9.77 -6.75
N ILE A 2 15.71 -11.01 -7.16
CA ILE A 2 14.38 -11.67 -7.09
C ILE A 2 13.95 -11.83 -5.62
N ASP A 3 14.90 -12.08 -4.72
CA ASP A 3 14.59 -12.23 -3.30
C ASP A 3 14.10 -10.91 -2.70
N GLU A 4 14.69 -9.79 -3.11
CA GLU A 4 14.25 -8.46 -2.66
C GLU A 4 12.84 -8.16 -3.17
N ILE A 5 12.55 -8.53 -4.41
CA ILE A 5 11.23 -8.34 -5.01
C ILE A 5 10.18 -9.17 -4.26
N GLU A 6 10.49 -10.45 -4.01
CA GLU A 6 9.58 -11.31 -3.26
C GLU A 6 9.32 -10.78 -1.85
N ASN A 7 10.37 -10.31 -1.17
CA ASN A 7 10.24 -9.78 0.18
C ASN A 7 9.34 -8.52 0.18
N ALA A 8 9.54 -7.63 -0.78
CA ALA A 8 8.69 -6.44 -0.91
C ALA A 8 7.23 -6.83 -1.15
N CYS A 9 7.00 -7.83 -1.99
CA CYS A 9 5.65 -8.31 -2.28
C CYS A 9 5.01 -9.00 -1.07
N ARG A 10 5.78 -9.71 -0.26
CA ARG A 10 5.27 -10.28 0.99
C ARG A 10 4.88 -9.18 1.97
N ASN A 11 5.70 -8.14 2.08
CA ASN A 11 5.42 -7.01 2.96
C ASN A 11 4.18 -6.23 2.51
N ALA A 12 3.91 -6.22 1.21
CA ALA A 12 2.71 -5.58 0.66
C ALA A 12 1.51 -6.53 0.58
N SER A 13 1.67 -7.77 1.05
CA SER A 13 0.62 -8.80 1.06
C SER A 13 0.10 -9.15 -0.32
N VAL A 14 0.98 -9.15 -1.32
CA VAL A 14 0.59 -9.46 -2.71
C VAL A 14 1.35 -10.68 -3.27
N HIS A 15 2.31 -11.22 -2.52
CA HIS A 15 3.09 -12.37 -2.97
C HIS A 15 2.21 -13.57 -3.32
N ASP A 16 1.29 -13.94 -2.42
CA ASP A 16 0.45 -15.11 -2.63
C ASP A 16 -0.42 -14.97 -3.87
N PHE A 17 -0.94 -13.75 -4.12
CA PHE A 17 -1.68 -13.49 -5.34
C PHE A 17 -0.81 -13.69 -6.58
N ILE A 18 0.43 -13.18 -6.56
CA ILE A 18 1.33 -13.32 -7.71
C ILE A 18 1.60 -14.81 -8.00
N MET A 19 1.73 -15.62 -6.96
CA MET A 19 1.97 -17.05 -7.12
C MET A 19 0.78 -17.79 -7.72
N THR A 20 -0.42 -17.19 -7.73
CA THR A 20 -1.58 -17.78 -8.41
C THR A 20 -1.58 -17.52 -9.91
N LEU A 21 -0.74 -16.61 -10.39
CA LEU A 21 -0.66 -16.29 -11.82
C LEU A 21 0.06 -17.40 -12.58
N PRO A 22 -0.29 -17.63 -13.87
CA PRO A 22 0.28 -18.75 -14.63
C PRO A 22 1.81 -18.79 -14.66
N ASN A 23 2.45 -17.64 -14.72
CA ASN A 23 3.91 -17.52 -14.74
C ASN A 23 4.48 -16.85 -13.50
N GLY A 24 3.71 -16.76 -12.42
CA GLY A 24 4.15 -16.15 -11.16
C GLY A 24 4.73 -14.76 -11.40
N TYR A 25 5.93 -14.53 -10.90
CA TYR A 25 6.59 -13.22 -11.05
C TYR A 25 6.99 -12.88 -12.48
N GLN A 26 7.00 -13.86 -13.37
CA GLN A 26 7.32 -13.64 -14.77
C GLN A 26 6.08 -13.29 -15.61
N SER A 27 4.92 -13.19 -14.98
CA SER A 27 3.68 -12.84 -15.66
C SER A 27 3.73 -11.41 -16.18
N LYS A 28 3.19 -11.21 -17.38
CA LYS A 28 3.21 -9.90 -18.02
C LYS A 28 2.05 -9.04 -17.51
N VAL A 29 2.36 -7.92 -16.90
CA VAL A 29 1.36 -7.01 -16.34
C VAL A 29 0.49 -6.38 -17.41
N GLY A 30 1.04 -6.09 -18.59
CA GLY A 30 0.28 -5.50 -19.70
C GLY A 30 -0.89 -6.36 -20.15
N THR A 31 -0.71 -7.69 -20.15
CA THR A 31 -1.77 -8.63 -20.49
C THR A 31 -2.71 -8.87 -19.32
N LEU A 32 -2.19 -8.79 -18.08
CA LEU A 32 -2.95 -9.07 -16.86
C LEU A 32 -3.54 -7.82 -16.23
N GLY A 33 -3.15 -6.62 -16.67
CA GLY A 33 -3.61 -5.38 -16.10
C GLY A 33 -5.12 -5.25 -16.07
N ASP A 34 -5.80 -5.81 -17.08
CA ASP A 34 -7.26 -5.78 -17.15
C ASP A 34 -7.91 -6.80 -16.23
N ASN A 35 -7.14 -7.79 -15.75
CA ASN A 35 -7.64 -8.85 -14.87
C ASN A 35 -7.30 -8.62 -13.41
N LEU A 36 -6.55 -7.56 -13.10
CA LEU A 36 -6.20 -7.23 -11.73
C LEU A 36 -7.30 -6.37 -11.09
N SER A 37 -7.69 -6.71 -9.87
CA SER A 37 -8.59 -5.86 -9.11
C SER A 37 -7.87 -4.59 -8.66
N ALA A 38 -8.65 -3.58 -8.24
CA ALA A 38 -8.08 -2.34 -7.71
C ALA A 38 -7.19 -2.62 -6.49
N GLY A 39 -7.60 -3.55 -5.63
CA GLY A 39 -6.81 -3.91 -4.45
C GLY A 39 -5.48 -4.53 -4.79
N GLU A 40 -5.45 -5.41 -5.80
CA GLU A 40 -4.21 -6.04 -6.25
C GLU A 40 -3.27 -5.02 -6.88
N LYS A 41 -3.80 -4.11 -7.70
CA LYS A 41 -3.00 -3.03 -8.30
C LYS A 41 -2.39 -2.14 -7.22
N GLN A 42 -3.16 -1.80 -6.19
CA GLN A 42 -2.68 -0.97 -5.08
C GLN A 42 -1.58 -1.68 -4.30
N ARG A 43 -1.73 -2.98 -4.04
CA ARG A 43 -0.71 -3.74 -3.32
C ARG A 43 0.57 -3.90 -4.13
N ILE A 44 0.47 -4.03 -5.44
CA ILE A 44 1.66 -4.05 -6.32
C ILE A 44 2.37 -2.70 -6.28
N GLY A 45 1.60 -1.60 -6.32
CA GLY A 45 2.16 -0.26 -6.17
C GLY A 45 2.85 -0.08 -4.82
N LEU A 46 2.26 -0.63 -3.77
CA LEU A 46 2.85 -0.60 -2.44
C LEU A 46 4.15 -1.40 -2.37
N ALA A 47 4.18 -2.57 -3.01
CA ALA A 47 5.39 -3.39 -3.10
C ALA A 47 6.52 -2.62 -3.80
N ARG A 48 6.21 -1.87 -4.84
CA ARG A 48 7.20 -1.02 -5.51
C ARG A 48 7.78 0.02 -4.57
N ALA A 49 6.94 0.64 -3.75
CA ALA A 49 7.40 1.62 -2.77
C ALA A 49 8.31 0.97 -1.73
N PHE A 50 7.95 -0.20 -1.25
CA PHE A 50 8.78 -0.93 -0.28
C PHE A 50 10.11 -1.37 -0.90
N LEU A 51 10.08 -1.81 -2.16
CA LEU A 51 11.29 -2.27 -2.85
C LEU A 51 12.32 -1.16 -3.00
N ARG A 52 11.87 0.08 -3.19
CA ARG A 52 12.78 1.22 -3.30
C ARG A 52 13.60 1.43 -2.02
N GLY A 53 13.13 0.92 -0.89
CA GLY A 53 13.83 1.05 0.37
C GLY A 53 13.86 2.46 0.94
N SER A 54 12.98 3.33 0.47
CA SER A 54 12.89 4.70 0.96
C SER A 54 12.43 4.72 2.40
N LYS A 55 13.02 5.59 3.21
CA LYS A 55 12.59 5.77 4.59
C LYS A 55 11.36 6.65 4.70
N LEU A 56 11.04 7.39 3.66
CA LEU A 56 9.83 8.22 3.58
C LEU A 56 8.98 7.72 2.44
N ILE A 57 7.74 7.36 2.75
CA ILE A 57 6.76 6.92 1.76
C ILE A 57 5.55 7.85 1.85
N LEU A 58 5.15 8.38 0.72
CA LEU A 58 4.01 9.28 0.61
C LEU A 58 2.92 8.59 -0.20
N LEU A 59 1.76 8.40 0.39
CA LEU A 59 0.63 7.71 -0.23
C LEU A 59 -0.59 8.61 -0.23
N ASP A 60 -1.16 8.79 -1.42
CA ASP A 60 -2.36 9.60 -1.59
C ASP A 60 -3.54 8.68 -1.87
N GLU A 61 -4.48 8.65 -0.94
CA GLU A 61 -5.69 7.82 -1.00
C GLU A 61 -5.38 6.35 -1.31
N PRO A 62 -4.54 5.69 -0.48
CA PRO A 62 -4.06 4.34 -0.82
C PRO A 62 -5.13 3.26 -0.81
N THR A 63 -6.30 3.53 -0.24
CA THR A 63 -7.39 2.55 -0.20
C THR A 63 -8.62 2.99 -0.99
N SER A 64 -8.50 4.05 -1.81
CA SER A 64 -9.62 4.49 -2.64
C SER A 64 -9.94 3.42 -3.69
N ASN A 65 -11.23 3.21 -3.95
CA ASN A 65 -11.72 2.28 -4.96
C ASN A 65 -11.39 0.81 -4.68
N VAL A 66 -11.04 0.46 -3.44
CA VAL A 66 -10.85 -0.95 -3.06
C VAL A 66 -11.97 -1.37 -2.10
N ASP A 67 -12.29 -2.67 -2.10
CA ASP A 67 -13.29 -3.20 -1.18
C ASP A 67 -12.75 -3.25 0.26
N SER A 68 -13.64 -3.55 1.20
CA SER A 68 -13.27 -3.53 2.62
C SER A 68 -12.22 -4.58 2.99
N ILE A 69 -12.23 -5.73 2.31
CA ILE A 69 -11.25 -6.79 2.57
C ILE A 69 -9.86 -6.35 2.12
N ASN A 70 -9.75 -5.84 0.89
CA ASN A 70 -8.48 -5.33 0.37
C ASN A 70 -8.01 -4.11 1.15
N GLU A 71 -8.91 -3.24 1.57
CA GLU A 71 -8.57 -2.11 2.42
C GLU A 71 -7.90 -2.59 3.71
N GLY A 72 -8.49 -3.58 4.37
CA GLY A 72 -7.93 -4.14 5.60
C GLY A 72 -6.54 -4.71 5.39
N ILE A 73 -6.31 -5.42 4.28
CA ILE A 73 -5.00 -5.99 3.94
C ILE A 73 -3.96 -4.89 3.73
N ILE A 74 -4.32 -3.86 2.97
CA ILE A 74 -3.42 -2.73 2.70
C ILE A 74 -3.04 -2.01 4.00
N LEU A 75 -4.04 -1.70 4.84
CA LEU A 75 -3.79 -0.98 6.09
C LEU A 75 -2.95 -1.80 7.05
N LYS A 76 -3.16 -3.12 7.10
CA LYS A 76 -2.34 -4.00 7.92
C LYS A 76 -0.89 -3.99 7.46
N SER A 77 -0.66 -4.07 6.14
CA SER A 77 0.69 -4.01 5.59
C SER A 77 1.39 -2.70 5.95
N LEU A 78 0.68 -1.58 5.84
CA LEU A 78 1.24 -0.27 6.20
C LEU A 78 1.56 -0.19 7.69
N LYS A 79 0.68 -0.70 8.53
CA LYS A 79 0.89 -0.71 9.97
C LYS A 79 2.13 -1.51 10.36
N GLU A 80 2.36 -2.64 9.71
CA GLU A 80 3.53 -3.48 9.98
C GLU A 80 4.83 -2.83 9.53
N GLN A 81 4.80 -1.96 8.51
CA GLN A 81 5.99 -1.32 7.97
C GLN A 81 6.32 0.04 8.56
N LYS A 82 5.43 0.61 9.36
CA LYS A 82 5.59 2.00 9.83
C LYS A 82 6.69 2.20 10.88
N HIS A 83 7.16 1.13 11.52
CA HIS A 83 8.12 1.25 12.62
C HIS A 83 9.54 1.58 12.17
N ASP A 84 9.91 1.26 10.94
CA ASP A 84 11.24 1.61 10.40
C ASP A 84 11.16 2.56 9.20
N LYS A 85 9.99 3.14 8.95
CA LYS A 85 9.76 4.08 7.87
C LYS A 85 8.85 5.20 8.35
N CYS A 86 8.98 6.37 7.72
CA CYS A 86 8.00 7.44 7.90
C CYS A 86 6.98 7.32 6.76
N ILE A 87 5.74 7.06 7.10
CA ILE A 87 4.66 6.92 6.12
C ILE A 87 3.69 8.07 6.29
N ILE A 88 3.49 8.84 5.21
CA ILE A 88 2.52 9.93 5.19
C ILE A 88 1.35 9.50 4.33
N LEU A 89 0.17 9.50 4.94
CA LEU A 89 -1.07 9.10 4.27
C LEU A 89 -1.98 10.30 4.10
N VAL A 90 -2.45 10.52 2.88
CA VAL A 90 -3.48 11.51 2.62
C VAL A 90 -4.79 10.75 2.39
N SER A 91 -5.79 10.99 3.23
CA SER A 91 -7.05 10.27 3.16
C SER A 91 -8.14 11.02 3.92
N HIS A 92 -9.40 10.78 3.58
CA HIS A 92 -10.55 11.21 4.38
C HIS A 92 -11.29 10.03 5.01
N ARG A 93 -10.70 8.84 5.00
CA ARG A 93 -11.33 7.65 5.58
C ARG A 93 -10.89 7.47 7.03
N GLU A 94 -11.86 7.22 7.90
CA GLU A 94 -11.56 6.97 9.31
C GLU A 94 -10.72 5.71 9.51
N SER A 95 -10.94 4.68 8.66
CA SER A 95 -10.16 3.45 8.72
C SER A 95 -8.67 3.70 8.51
N THR A 96 -8.31 4.61 7.61
CA THR A 96 -6.93 4.98 7.37
C THR A 96 -6.35 5.71 8.58
N MET A 97 -7.14 6.59 9.19
CA MET A 97 -6.71 7.35 10.37
C MET A 97 -6.46 6.46 11.58
N ALA A 98 -7.15 5.32 11.64
CA ALA A 98 -7.03 4.39 12.77
C ALA A 98 -5.63 3.79 12.91
N ILE A 99 -4.85 3.70 11.82
CA ILE A 99 -3.48 3.15 11.87
C ILE A 99 -2.41 4.23 12.08
N ALA A 100 -2.80 5.50 12.06
CA ALA A 100 -1.86 6.62 12.16
C ALA A 100 -1.42 6.85 13.61
N ASP A 101 -0.15 7.18 13.79
CA ASP A 101 0.36 7.58 15.08
C ASP A 101 0.04 9.05 15.37
N ARG A 102 0.00 9.86 14.31
CA ARG A 102 -0.33 11.30 14.39
C ARG A 102 -1.23 11.66 13.23
N ILE A 103 -2.21 12.51 13.49
CA ILE A 103 -3.19 12.94 12.48
C ILE A 103 -3.15 14.45 12.37
N TYR A 104 -3.09 14.93 11.13
CA TYR A 104 -3.15 16.35 10.82
C TYR A 104 -4.34 16.61 9.93
N ARG A 105 -5.10 17.65 10.24
CA ARG A 105 -6.22 18.08 9.40
C ARG A 105 -5.82 19.33 8.66
N ALA A 106 -6.05 19.34 7.34
CA ALA A 106 -5.83 20.53 6.51
C ALA A 106 -7.15 21.25 6.34
N SER A 107 -7.17 22.55 6.61
CA SER A 107 -8.35 23.37 6.46
C SER A 107 -7.92 24.81 6.15
N GLU A 108 -8.51 25.40 5.11
CA GLU A 108 -8.25 26.78 4.71
C GLU A 108 -6.77 27.13 4.59
N GLY A 109 -6.00 26.21 4.01
CA GLY A 109 -4.57 26.43 3.79
C GLY A 109 -3.69 26.23 5.01
N VAL A 110 -4.25 25.75 6.13
CA VAL A 110 -3.52 25.54 7.38
C VAL A 110 -3.65 24.07 7.80
N MET A 111 -2.60 23.54 8.36
CA MET A 111 -2.60 22.18 8.91
C MET A 111 -2.60 22.22 10.43
N TYR A 112 -3.47 21.43 11.04
CA TYR A 112 -3.58 21.31 12.49
C TYR A 112 -3.33 19.87 12.90
N GLU A 113 -2.55 19.68 13.97
CA GLU A 113 -2.44 18.34 14.56
C GLU A 113 -3.73 18.04 15.33
N GLN A 114 -4.34 16.91 15.03
CA GLN A 114 -5.57 16.48 15.67
C GLN A 114 -5.24 15.54 16.82
N ASN A 115 -5.75 15.88 18.00
CA ASN A 115 -5.55 15.05 19.20
C ASN A 115 -6.67 14.02 19.37
#